data_db9b0d244cb4af7516770edca44cb3cf
#
_entry.id   db9b0d244cb4af7516770edca44cb3cf
#
_cell.length_a   1.000
_cell.length_b   1.000
_cell.length_c   1.000
_cell.angle_alpha   90.00
_cell.angle_beta   90.00
_cell.angle_gamma   90.00
#
_symmetry.space_group_name_H-M   'P 1'
#
loop_
_entity.id
_entity.type
_entity.pdbx_description
1 polymer ?
#
loop_
_entity_poly.entity_id
_entity_poly.type
_entity_poly.pdbx_seq_one_letter_code
_entity_poly.pdbx_strand_id
1 'polypeptide(L)'
;MAEWSVLIGGRAGEGLNKAGMILCRLLHERGYHVYLYYEYPSLIRGGHNFSIIRAADRPVFAHRDRVDYLLALNQETVDRHRWRLAEGGVIVFDENAVRAEGVGLPLQTILREAKAPDIARNTGIIAGFSCAAGIPRETLEQVLRRAIPRGIEANLAVARKVYGAGCTLRQIPEQPRDRRRPVLTGNEATGLGLLAGGLTSFIAYPMTPTSNLLHFLAEHADRYHLKVVHPENEIGVMLMALGAAYGGERVAVGTSGGGFCLMTEGLSLAGMAEIPVVIVLGQRPGPSTGLPTYSCQTELHFAISAGQGEFPRLVVAPSNPAQACRWSAIALNLAWRFQIPAFVLVDKNVAEGAADFDPEGLPAVAPEGPVRWDGTETYRRYASTGDGVSPWLSPAAPGQTVKVNSYTHDERGISTEDPVLSARLQEKLQRKGAALAAEVGRLQPVLSSGPPDARTVLLTWGSSTDPCIEVAGLHGLRVVQPVVLWPFPAESLRAALSGADRVVAVEQNVTAQLARLAAAEGIAVHGRILKYDGRPFALEELEARVQEAAA
;
A
#
# COMPACT_ATOMS: atom_id res chain seq x y z
N MET A 1 -13.71 25.36 -6.34
CA MET A 1 -12.94 24.25 -5.74
C MET A 1 -11.46 24.61 -5.86
N ALA A 2 -10.75 24.64 -4.74
CA ALA A 2 -9.33 24.98 -4.72
C ALA A 2 -8.52 23.68 -4.88
N GLU A 3 -7.78 23.57 -5.97
CA GLU A 3 -6.95 22.40 -6.27
C GLU A 3 -5.61 22.85 -6.85
N TRP A 4 -4.54 22.22 -6.42
CA TRP A 4 -3.16 22.51 -6.78
C TRP A 4 -2.39 21.23 -7.04
N SER A 5 -1.51 21.26 -8.04
CA SER A 5 -0.62 20.16 -8.35
C SER A 5 0.81 20.68 -8.49
N VAL A 6 1.75 20.04 -7.79
CA VAL A 6 3.16 20.46 -7.72
C VAL A 6 4.03 19.28 -8.10
N LEU A 7 4.91 19.46 -9.10
CA LEU A 7 5.91 18.47 -9.45
C LEU A 7 7.29 18.94 -8.98
N ILE A 8 8.04 18.08 -8.31
CA ILE A 8 9.46 18.26 -8.01
C ILE A 8 10.27 17.17 -8.67
N GLY A 9 11.35 17.56 -9.37
CA GLY A 9 12.22 16.59 -10.07
C GLY A 9 13.71 16.95 -9.97
N GLY A 10 14.54 15.89 -10.11
CA GLY A 10 16.00 15.96 -10.04
C GLY A 10 16.65 14.59 -10.25
N ARG A 11 17.87 14.39 -9.81
CA ARG A 11 18.62 13.14 -9.97
C ARG A 11 18.39 12.17 -8.82
N ALA A 12 18.50 10.88 -9.11
CA ALA A 12 18.51 9.86 -8.06
C ALA A 12 19.68 10.09 -7.07
N GLY A 13 19.39 9.88 -5.77
CA GLY A 13 20.35 10.11 -4.68
C GLY A 13 20.33 11.53 -4.11
N GLU A 14 19.60 12.46 -4.70
CA GLU A 14 19.47 13.85 -4.20
C GLU A 14 18.38 14.05 -3.14
N GLY A 15 17.77 12.97 -2.61
CA GLY A 15 16.80 13.04 -1.53
C GLY A 15 15.40 13.50 -1.94
N LEU A 16 15.02 13.31 -3.20
CA LEU A 16 13.76 13.79 -3.78
C LEU A 16 12.50 13.18 -3.12
N ASN A 17 12.54 11.91 -2.71
CA ASN A 17 11.40 11.30 -2.02
C ASN A 17 11.08 12.04 -0.72
N LYS A 18 12.11 12.44 0.03
CA LYS A 18 11.95 13.23 1.26
C LYS A 18 11.45 14.65 0.94
N ALA A 19 11.94 15.25 -0.15
CA ALA A 19 11.49 16.57 -0.61
C ALA A 19 9.99 16.55 -1.00
N GLY A 20 9.56 15.51 -1.74
CA GLY A 20 8.14 15.29 -2.07
C GLY A 20 7.26 15.15 -0.82
N MET A 21 7.69 14.38 0.17
CA MET A 21 6.97 14.24 1.44
C MET A 21 6.92 15.55 2.24
N ILE A 22 7.98 16.36 2.23
CA ILE A 22 7.98 17.70 2.86
C ILE A 22 6.96 18.62 2.18
N LEU A 23 6.92 18.65 0.84
CA LEU A 23 5.93 19.41 0.07
C LEU A 23 4.50 18.92 0.37
N CYS A 24 4.29 17.63 0.39
CA CYS A 24 3.01 17.02 0.74
C CYS A 24 2.53 17.49 2.13
N ARG A 25 3.39 17.37 3.14
CA ARG A 25 3.09 17.83 4.50
C ARG A 25 2.91 19.34 4.59
N LEU A 26 3.63 20.11 3.79
CA LEU A 26 3.50 21.59 3.75
C LEU A 26 2.12 22.01 3.24
N LEU A 27 1.65 21.40 2.15
CA LEU A 27 0.31 21.68 1.62
C LEU A 27 -0.79 21.17 2.56
N HIS A 28 -0.54 20.04 3.22
CA HIS A 28 -1.44 19.54 4.26
C HIS A 28 -1.50 20.48 5.47
N GLU A 29 -0.39 21.09 5.91
CA GLU A 29 -0.40 22.12 6.97
C GLU A 29 -1.17 23.38 6.55
N ARG A 30 -1.39 23.61 5.25
CA ARG A 30 -2.25 24.67 4.71
C ARG A 30 -3.75 24.30 4.67
N GLY A 31 -4.13 23.15 5.22
CA GLY A 31 -5.52 22.69 5.32
C GLY A 31 -6.03 21.84 4.15
N TYR A 32 -5.17 21.52 3.17
CA TYR A 32 -5.55 20.70 2.04
C TYR A 32 -5.54 19.21 2.34
N HIS A 33 -6.42 18.47 1.68
CA HIS A 33 -6.24 17.06 1.43
C HIS A 33 -5.11 16.86 0.44
N VAL A 34 -4.30 15.82 0.61
CA VAL A 34 -3.10 15.61 -0.17
C VAL A 34 -2.97 14.18 -0.67
N TYR A 35 -2.41 14.07 -1.88
CA TYR A 35 -2.00 12.82 -2.47
C TYR A 35 -0.60 12.96 -3.07
N LEU A 36 0.28 12.00 -2.85
CA LEU A 36 1.67 12.01 -3.28
C LEU A 36 1.98 10.77 -4.13
N TYR A 37 2.45 11.00 -5.35
CA TYR A 37 2.95 10.02 -6.28
C TYR A 37 4.46 10.15 -6.46
N TYR A 38 5.17 9.00 -6.50
CA TYR A 38 6.60 8.92 -6.77
C TYR A 38 6.90 8.13 -8.03
N GLU A 39 7.82 8.65 -8.87
CA GLU A 39 8.42 7.88 -9.95
C GLU A 39 9.96 8.00 -9.90
N TYR A 40 10.64 6.87 -9.92
CA TYR A 40 12.09 6.79 -9.91
C TYR A 40 12.57 5.51 -10.61
N PRO A 41 13.70 5.56 -11.35
CA PRO A 41 14.30 4.37 -11.93
C PRO A 41 14.99 3.52 -10.86
N SER A 42 15.19 2.24 -11.15
CA SER A 42 15.94 1.32 -10.27
C SER A 42 17.45 1.54 -10.38
N LEU A 43 17.91 2.74 -10.04
CA LEU A 43 19.31 3.14 -10.09
C LEU A 43 19.74 3.75 -8.76
N ILE A 44 20.93 3.37 -8.27
CA ILE A 44 21.49 3.95 -7.03
C ILE A 44 21.90 5.41 -7.25
N ARG A 45 22.45 5.72 -8.43
CA ARG A 45 22.89 7.05 -8.85
C ARG A 45 22.57 7.27 -10.33
N GLY A 46 22.24 8.50 -10.67
CA GLY A 46 21.82 8.87 -12.02
C GLY A 46 20.36 8.55 -12.27
N GLY A 47 19.87 8.86 -13.47
CA GLY A 47 18.46 8.78 -13.82
C GLY A 47 17.63 9.93 -13.23
N HIS A 48 16.40 10.02 -13.67
CA HIS A 48 15.48 11.09 -13.32
C HIS A 48 14.44 10.60 -12.31
N ASN A 49 14.38 11.26 -11.15
CA ASN A 49 13.37 11.03 -10.13
C ASN A 49 12.43 12.23 -10.08
N PHE A 50 11.16 11.98 -9.87
CA PHE A 50 10.20 13.05 -9.61
C PHE A 50 9.07 12.60 -8.68
N SER A 51 8.42 13.60 -8.08
CA SER A 51 7.21 13.43 -7.29
C SER A 51 6.16 14.39 -7.77
N ILE A 52 4.90 13.97 -7.79
CA ILE A 52 3.73 14.83 -8.01
C ILE A 52 2.92 14.86 -6.73
N ILE A 53 2.72 16.06 -6.20
CA ILE A 53 1.89 16.30 -5.04
C ILE A 53 0.62 16.99 -5.52
N ARG A 54 -0.53 16.38 -5.28
CA ARG A 54 -1.83 16.98 -5.51
C ARG A 54 -2.44 17.38 -4.18
N ALA A 55 -3.00 18.58 -4.10
CA ALA A 55 -3.61 19.16 -2.91
C ALA A 55 -4.95 19.80 -3.27
N ALA A 56 -6.02 19.48 -2.54
CA ALA A 56 -7.35 20.01 -2.82
C ALA A 56 -8.15 20.29 -1.53
N ASP A 57 -9.20 21.09 -1.64
CA ASP A 57 -10.18 21.37 -0.58
C ASP A 57 -11.13 20.17 -0.29
N ARG A 58 -10.93 19.06 -0.99
CA ARG A 58 -11.65 17.78 -0.86
C ARG A 58 -10.68 16.60 -0.92
N PRO A 59 -11.08 15.40 -0.49
CA PRO A 59 -10.26 14.20 -0.67
C PRO A 59 -9.85 13.99 -2.13
N VAL A 60 -8.57 13.67 -2.34
CA VAL A 60 -7.95 13.42 -3.65
C VAL A 60 -7.22 12.09 -3.63
N PHE A 61 -7.31 11.33 -4.74
CA PHE A 61 -6.93 9.92 -4.77
C PHE A 61 -6.01 9.54 -5.93
N ALA A 62 -5.76 10.49 -6.86
CA ALA A 62 -4.89 10.27 -7.99
C ALA A 62 -4.03 11.50 -8.24
N HIS A 63 -2.91 11.31 -8.91
CA HIS A 63 -2.15 12.44 -9.47
C HIS A 63 -2.81 12.94 -10.75
N ARG A 64 -2.45 14.16 -11.12
CA ARG A 64 -2.80 14.77 -12.41
C ARG A 64 -1.57 14.86 -13.30
N ASP A 65 -1.80 14.84 -14.61
CA ASP A 65 -0.77 15.17 -15.57
C ASP A 65 -0.48 16.67 -15.60
N ARG A 66 -1.47 17.51 -15.37
CA ARG A 66 -1.29 18.96 -15.31
C ARG A 66 -0.84 19.41 -13.93
N VAL A 67 0.21 20.25 -13.90
CA VAL A 67 0.79 20.80 -12.66
C VAL A 67 0.81 22.33 -12.69
N ASP A 68 0.52 22.93 -11.54
CA ASP A 68 0.55 24.39 -11.36
C ASP A 68 1.96 24.91 -11.09
N TYR A 69 2.79 24.06 -10.45
CA TYR A 69 4.18 24.36 -10.15
C TYR A 69 5.10 23.22 -10.58
N LEU A 70 6.20 23.59 -11.26
CA LEU A 70 7.27 22.69 -11.65
C LEU A 70 8.57 23.10 -10.94
N LEU A 71 9.04 22.28 -10.00
CA LEU A 71 10.23 22.53 -9.22
C LEU A 71 11.40 21.75 -9.80
N ALA A 72 12.37 22.43 -10.41
CA ALA A 72 13.43 21.80 -11.18
C ALA A 72 14.81 21.99 -10.53
N LEU A 73 15.41 20.88 -10.09
CA LEU A 73 16.78 20.84 -9.59
C LEU A 73 17.82 20.57 -10.70
N ASN A 74 17.37 20.12 -11.87
CA ASN A 74 18.20 19.91 -13.07
C ASN A 74 17.42 20.21 -14.35
N GLN A 75 18.15 20.39 -15.47
CA GLN A 75 17.53 20.71 -16.77
C GLN A 75 16.60 19.57 -17.25
N GLU A 76 16.97 18.33 -17.01
CA GLU A 76 16.16 17.17 -17.41
C GLU A 76 14.72 17.22 -16.84
N THR A 77 14.53 17.79 -15.65
CA THR A 77 13.20 18.00 -15.07
C THR A 77 12.34 18.90 -15.94
N VAL A 78 12.88 20.01 -16.42
CA VAL A 78 12.15 20.92 -17.32
C VAL A 78 11.90 20.25 -18.66
N ASP A 79 12.92 19.65 -19.26
CA ASP A 79 12.82 19.02 -20.59
C ASP A 79 11.76 17.91 -20.63
N ARG A 80 11.68 17.10 -19.58
CA ARG A 80 10.72 16.00 -19.48
C ARG A 80 9.31 16.41 -19.09
N HIS A 81 9.16 17.49 -18.29
CA HIS A 81 7.87 17.78 -17.65
C HIS A 81 7.26 19.15 -17.98
N ARG A 82 7.92 19.99 -18.79
CA ARG A 82 7.37 21.30 -19.19
C ARG A 82 5.97 21.18 -19.84
N TRP A 83 5.71 20.11 -20.57
CA TRP A 83 4.42 19.87 -21.21
C TRP A 83 3.27 19.67 -20.20
N ARG A 84 3.60 19.31 -18.95
CA ARG A 84 2.64 19.17 -17.86
C ARG A 84 2.22 20.52 -17.27
N LEU A 85 2.97 21.57 -17.52
CA LEU A 85 2.69 22.87 -16.89
C LEU A 85 1.35 23.41 -17.36
N ALA A 86 0.47 23.73 -16.40
CA ALA A 86 -0.83 24.33 -16.66
C ALA A 86 -0.66 25.77 -17.19
N GLU A 87 -1.70 26.32 -17.80
CA GLU A 87 -1.74 27.73 -18.18
C GLU A 87 -1.56 28.61 -16.93
N GLY A 88 -0.65 29.57 -17.00
CA GLY A 88 -0.25 30.38 -15.85
C GLY A 88 0.53 29.64 -14.77
N GLY A 89 0.98 28.41 -15.06
CA GLY A 89 1.84 27.64 -14.15
C GLY A 89 3.23 28.24 -14.02
N VAL A 90 3.91 27.96 -12.90
CA VAL A 90 5.19 28.57 -12.52
C VAL A 90 6.29 27.51 -12.45
N ILE A 91 7.43 27.79 -13.08
CA ILE A 91 8.65 27.00 -12.91
C ILE A 91 9.51 27.66 -11.85
N VAL A 92 9.88 26.92 -10.79
CA VAL A 92 10.89 27.33 -9.79
C VAL A 92 12.11 26.44 -9.99
N PHE A 93 13.29 27.04 -10.15
CA PHE A 93 14.45 26.25 -10.57
C PHE A 93 15.78 26.74 -9.97
N ASP A 94 16.75 25.83 -9.90
CA ASP A 94 18.14 26.16 -9.59
C ASP A 94 18.80 26.80 -10.82
N GLU A 95 19.04 28.12 -10.80
CA GLU A 95 19.62 28.85 -11.94
C GLU A 95 21.06 28.43 -12.26
N ASN A 96 21.74 27.75 -11.35
CA ASN A 96 23.07 27.20 -11.59
C ASN A 96 23.06 25.93 -12.48
N ALA A 97 21.91 25.23 -12.51
CA ALA A 97 21.77 23.95 -13.21
C ALA A 97 20.68 23.95 -14.30
N VAL A 98 19.82 24.96 -14.34
CA VAL A 98 18.62 25.00 -15.20
C VAL A 98 18.53 26.33 -15.93
N ARG A 99 18.02 26.27 -17.17
CA ARG A 99 17.65 27.43 -17.98
C ARG A 99 16.18 27.33 -18.34
N ALA A 100 15.36 28.19 -17.73
CA ALA A 100 13.92 28.25 -17.96
C ALA A 100 13.40 29.69 -17.70
N GLU A 101 12.18 29.94 -18.15
CA GLU A 101 11.40 31.11 -17.72
C GLU A 101 10.69 30.79 -16.40
N GLY A 102 10.81 31.68 -15.41
CA GLY A 102 10.20 31.48 -14.08
C GLY A 102 11.05 32.03 -12.95
N VAL A 103 11.00 31.44 -11.79
CA VAL A 103 11.73 31.84 -10.59
C VAL A 103 13.06 31.10 -10.50
N GLY A 104 14.13 31.73 -10.94
CA GLY A 104 15.50 31.22 -10.78
C GLY A 104 16.02 31.51 -9.36
N LEU A 105 16.64 30.52 -8.73
CA LEU A 105 17.25 30.61 -7.42
C LEU A 105 18.75 30.35 -7.52
N PRO A 106 19.64 31.24 -7.03
CA PRO A 106 21.08 31.01 -7.01
C PRO A 106 21.47 30.07 -5.87
N LEU A 107 20.99 28.81 -5.94
CA LEU A 107 21.08 27.86 -4.83
C LEU A 107 22.53 27.60 -4.40
N GLN A 108 23.50 27.58 -5.33
CA GLN A 108 24.90 27.40 -4.96
C GLN A 108 25.44 28.52 -4.07
N THR A 109 25.07 29.78 -4.39
CA THR A 109 25.43 30.95 -3.58
C THR A 109 24.74 30.92 -2.23
N ILE A 110 23.44 30.65 -2.20
CA ILE A 110 22.64 30.52 -0.97
C ILE A 110 23.21 29.48 -0.03
N LEU A 111 23.55 28.28 -0.55
CA LEU A 111 24.12 27.20 0.24
C LEU A 111 25.48 27.58 0.83
N ARG A 112 26.35 28.18 0.02
CA ARG A 112 27.68 28.61 0.49
C ARG A 112 27.56 29.64 1.62
N GLU A 113 26.71 30.64 1.46
CA GLU A 113 26.47 31.69 2.46
C GLU A 113 25.78 31.16 3.72
N ALA A 114 24.90 30.17 3.61
CA ALA A 114 24.26 29.50 4.72
C ALA A 114 25.14 28.42 5.39
N LYS A 115 26.35 28.17 4.84
CA LYS A 115 27.24 27.06 5.24
C LYS A 115 26.50 25.72 5.29
N ALA A 116 25.58 25.50 4.34
CA ALA A 116 24.71 24.33 4.29
C ALA A 116 25.28 23.26 3.34
N PRO A 117 25.05 21.95 3.63
CA PRO A 117 25.47 20.88 2.76
C PRO A 117 24.63 20.86 1.47
N ASP A 118 25.15 20.24 0.41
CA ASP A 118 24.52 20.23 -0.92
C ASP A 118 23.08 19.66 -0.91
N ILE A 119 22.79 18.68 -0.05
CA ILE A 119 21.44 18.12 0.12
C ILE A 119 20.38 19.17 0.53
N ALA A 120 20.80 20.30 1.11
CA ALA A 120 19.89 21.40 1.47
C ALA A 120 19.38 22.20 0.25
N ARG A 121 19.84 21.88 -0.98
CA ARG A 121 19.21 22.36 -2.24
C ARG A 121 17.72 22.07 -2.29
N ASN A 122 17.31 20.87 -1.79
CA ASN A 122 15.90 20.53 -1.69
C ASN A 122 15.13 21.53 -0.84
N THR A 123 15.70 21.95 0.29
CA THR A 123 15.08 22.98 1.12
C THR A 123 15.02 24.32 0.39
N GLY A 124 16.06 24.66 -0.38
CA GLY A 124 16.10 25.90 -1.18
C GLY A 124 14.98 25.94 -2.22
N ILE A 125 14.80 24.87 -3.00
CA ILE A 125 13.75 24.82 -4.03
C ILE A 125 12.35 24.81 -3.41
N ILE A 126 12.14 24.11 -2.28
CA ILE A 126 10.88 24.11 -1.54
C ILE A 126 10.59 25.49 -0.96
N ALA A 127 11.60 26.19 -0.44
CA ALA A 127 11.46 27.56 0.04
C ALA A 127 11.11 28.54 -1.10
N GLY A 128 11.71 28.37 -2.29
CA GLY A 128 11.36 29.13 -3.49
C GLY A 128 9.92 28.92 -3.92
N PHE A 129 9.47 27.68 -3.94
CA PHE A 129 8.06 27.36 -4.16
C PHE A 129 7.17 28.01 -3.10
N SER A 130 7.50 27.86 -1.84
CA SER A 130 6.70 28.40 -0.73
C SER A 130 6.57 29.93 -0.82
N CYS A 131 7.66 30.62 -1.14
CA CYS A 131 7.65 32.04 -1.37
C CYS A 131 6.79 32.41 -2.59
N ALA A 132 6.97 31.75 -3.73
CA ALA A 132 6.19 31.98 -4.95
C ALA A 132 4.68 31.70 -4.75
N ALA A 133 4.35 30.69 -3.91
CA ALA A 133 3.00 30.31 -3.55
C ALA A 133 2.39 31.15 -2.41
N GLY A 134 3.11 32.12 -1.85
CA GLY A 134 2.65 32.98 -0.75
C GLY A 134 2.44 32.21 0.57
N ILE A 135 3.13 31.07 0.76
CA ILE A 135 3.09 30.30 2.01
C ILE A 135 3.99 30.99 3.05
N PRO A 136 3.53 31.25 4.28
CA PRO A 136 4.35 31.87 5.31
C PRO A 136 5.61 31.06 5.63
N ARG A 137 6.74 31.75 5.82
CA ARG A 137 8.02 31.12 6.18
C ARG A 137 7.90 30.27 7.44
N GLU A 138 7.17 30.74 8.42
CA GLU A 138 6.95 30.07 9.70
C GLU A 138 6.31 28.69 9.52
N THR A 139 5.36 28.56 8.58
CA THR A 139 4.73 27.28 8.24
C THR A 139 5.77 26.31 7.65
N LEU A 140 6.61 26.78 6.73
CA LEU A 140 7.69 25.96 6.18
C LEU A 140 8.70 25.54 7.27
N GLU A 141 9.13 26.48 8.13
CA GLU A 141 10.09 26.18 9.21
C GLU A 141 9.54 25.12 10.18
N GLN A 142 8.24 25.14 10.51
CA GLN A 142 7.60 24.12 11.34
C GLN A 142 7.63 22.73 10.68
N VAL A 143 7.32 22.65 9.40
CA VAL A 143 7.37 21.38 8.65
C VAL A 143 8.80 20.84 8.57
N LEU A 144 9.78 21.72 8.27
CA LEU A 144 11.19 21.33 8.20
C LEU A 144 11.71 20.80 9.54
N ARG A 145 11.37 21.44 10.67
CA ARG A 145 11.78 20.97 12.02
C ARG A 145 11.26 19.58 12.34
N ARG A 146 10.05 19.24 11.88
CA ARG A 146 9.47 17.88 12.06
C ARG A 146 10.09 16.86 11.11
N ALA A 147 10.44 17.27 9.89
CA ALA A 147 10.91 16.38 8.84
C ALA A 147 12.43 16.12 8.86
N ILE A 148 13.23 17.07 9.38
CA ILE A 148 14.70 17.03 9.34
C ILE A 148 15.25 17.02 10.76
N PRO A 149 15.49 15.83 11.36
CA PRO A 149 15.94 15.73 12.76
C PRO A 149 17.39 16.14 12.97
N ARG A 150 18.23 16.12 11.91
CA ARG A 150 19.66 16.46 12.00
C ARG A 150 20.01 17.53 10.98
N GLY A 151 20.82 18.50 11.39
CA GLY A 151 21.27 19.61 10.51
C GLY A 151 20.16 20.61 10.16
N ILE A 152 19.12 20.73 10.99
CA ILE A 152 17.96 21.59 10.74
C ILE A 152 18.34 23.07 10.61
N GLU A 153 19.27 23.58 11.42
CA GLU A 153 19.62 25.01 11.43
C GLU A 153 20.21 25.48 10.10
N ALA A 154 21.02 24.65 9.42
CA ALA A 154 21.51 24.95 8.08
C ALA A 154 20.37 25.03 7.06
N ASN A 155 19.38 24.12 7.13
CA ASN A 155 18.19 24.13 6.29
C ASN A 155 17.32 25.37 6.53
N LEU A 156 17.14 25.77 7.79
CA LEU A 156 16.41 27.00 8.15
C LEU A 156 17.13 28.25 7.65
N ALA A 157 18.46 28.28 7.72
CA ALA A 157 19.26 29.40 7.18
C ALA A 157 19.08 29.53 5.65
N VAL A 158 19.05 28.39 4.93
CA VAL A 158 18.76 28.37 3.48
C VAL A 158 17.35 28.92 3.21
N ALA A 159 16.33 28.42 3.92
CA ALA A 159 14.96 28.89 3.75
C ALA A 159 14.82 30.40 3.98
N ARG A 160 15.41 30.94 5.05
CA ARG A 160 15.37 32.37 5.38
C ARG A 160 16.01 33.23 4.28
N LYS A 161 17.11 32.79 3.69
CA LYS A 161 17.78 33.52 2.60
C LYS A 161 16.91 33.58 1.35
N VAL A 162 16.24 32.47 1.00
CA VAL A 162 15.32 32.43 -0.15
C VAL A 162 14.15 33.40 0.06
N TYR A 163 13.52 33.39 1.23
CA TYR A 163 12.41 34.33 1.53
C TYR A 163 12.82 35.79 1.56
N GLY A 164 14.07 36.11 1.87
CA GLY A 164 14.59 37.46 1.86
C GLY A 164 14.64 38.12 0.46
N ALA A 165 14.60 37.33 -0.60
CA ALA A 165 14.59 37.83 -1.99
C ALA A 165 13.20 38.27 -2.48
N GLY A 166 12.11 37.81 -1.88
CA GLY A 166 10.70 38.13 -2.16
C GLY A 166 10.22 37.71 -3.55
N CYS A 167 9.23 36.87 -3.68
CA CYS A 167 8.76 36.38 -5.00
C CYS A 167 7.36 35.76 -5.01
N THR A 168 6.35 36.44 -4.48
CA THR A 168 4.97 35.93 -4.59
C THR A 168 4.43 36.09 -6.00
N LEU A 169 4.06 34.99 -6.66
CA LEU A 169 3.54 34.97 -8.03
C LEU A 169 2.12 34.43 -8.13
N ARG A 170 1.88 33.21 -7.61
CA ARG A 170 0.58 32.53 -7.70
C ARG A 170 0.24 31.95 -6.33
N GLN A 171 -0.62 32.65 -5.59
CA GLN A 171 -0.91 32.30 -4.19
C GLN A 171 -1.71 31.03 -4.07
N ILE A 172 -1.28 30.17 -3.14
CA ILE A 172 -2.05 29.04 -2.64
C ILE A 172 -2.70 29.49 -1.32
N PRO A 173 -4.02 29.74 -1.29
CA PRO A 173 -4.69 30.24 -0.09
C PRO A 173 -4.69 29.16 1.01
N GLU A 174 -4.85 29.59 2.25
CA GLU A 174 -5.08 28.67 3.36
C GLU A 174 -6.53 28.17 3.34
N GLN A 175 -6.71 26.89 3.64
CA GLN A 175 -8.03 26.28 3.78
C GLN A 175 -8.39 26.09 5.25
N PRO A 176 -9.67 26.17 5.62
CA PRO A 176 -10.13 25.81 6.96
C PRO A 176 -9.69 24.38 7.30
N ARG A 177 -9.25 24.17 8.53
CA ARG A 177 -8.78 22.87 8.99
C ARG A 177 -9.67 22.37 10.13
N ASP A 178 -10.54 21.41 9.83
CA ASP A 178 -11.46 20.89 10.83
C ASP A 178 -10.78 19.92 11.79
N ARG A 179 -9.83 19.10 11.29
CA ARG A 179 -9.13 18.06 12.08
C ARG A 179 -7.69 17.87 11.62
N ARG A 180 -6.82 17.42 12.53
CA ARG A 180 -5.48 16.93 12.18
C ARG A 180 -5.61 15.50 11.64
N ARG A 181 -5.31 15.31 10.37
CA ARG A 181 -5.24 13.99 9.73
C ARG A 181 -3.78 13.59 9.58
N PRO A 182 -3.41 12.33 9.84
CA PRO A 182 -2.07 11.86 9.51
C PRO A 182 -1.89 11.78 8.00
N VAL A 183 -0.69 12.11 7.52
CA VAL A 183 -0.23 11.83 6.15
C VAL A 183 0.74 10.68 6.25
N LEU A 184 0.35 9.52 5.73
CA LEU A 184 1.11 8.27 5.79
C LEU A 184 1.25 7.65 4.40
N THR A 185 2.34 6.92 4.20
CA THR A 185 2.45 5.98 3.09
C THR A 185 1.66 4.71 3.40
N GLY A 186 1.33 3.94 2.37
CA GLY A 186 0.68 2.64 2.58
C GLY A 186 1.55 1.65 3.35
N ASN A 187 2.88 1.70 3.20
CA ASN A 187 3.81 0.89 4.01
C ASN A 187 3.73 1.25 5.51
N GLU A 188 3.75 2.54 5.84
CA GLU A 188 3.59 2.99 7.24
C GLU A 188 2.22 2.57 7.80
N ALA A 189 1.15 2.75 7.02
CA ALA A 189 -0.20 2.37 7.40
C ALA A 189 -0.36 0.84 7.56
N THR A 190 0.23 0.04 6.66
CA THR A 190 0.28 -1.43 6.77
C THR A 190 1.00 -1.85 8.06
N GLY A 191 2.15 -1.23 8.36
CA GLY A 191 2.91 -1.48 9.58
C GLY A 191 2.10 -1.17 10.85
N LEU A 192 1.43 -0.02 10.88
CA LEU A 192 0.55 0.37 12.00
C LEU A 192 -0.63 -0.59 12.15
N GLY A 193 -1.23 -1.03 11.02
CA GLY A 193 -2.30 -2.03 11.04
C GLY A 193 -1.85 -3.38 11.60
N LEU A 194 -0.70 -3.88 11.16
CA LEU A 194 -0.12 -5.12 11.70
C LEU A 194 0.16 -5.00 13.20
N LEU A 195 0.72 -3.87 13.66
CA LEU A 195 0.94 -3.60 15.09
C LEU A 195 -0.38 -3.55 15.87
N ALA A 196 -1.41 -2.90 15.35
CA ALA A 196 -2.74 -2.89 15.95
C ALA A 196 -3.36 -4.30 16.03
N GLY A 197 -3.10 -5.15 15.01
CA GLY A 197 -3.44 -6.58 15.03
C GLY A 197 -2.58 -7.43 15.96
N GLY A 198 -1.62 -6.83 16.69
CA GLY A 198 -0.77 -7.53 17.67
C GLY A 198 0.46 -8.21 17.07
N LEU A 199 1.03 -7.68 16.00
CA LEU A 199 2.30 -8.16 15.43
C LEU A 199 3.41 -8.18 16.49
N THR A 200 4.12 -9.30 16.60
CA THR A 200 5.27 -9.46 17.51
C THR A 200 6.59 -9.66 16.77
N SER A 201 6.52 -10.16 15.53
CA SER A 201 7.71 -10.41 14.71
C SER A 201 7.47 -10.05 13.25
N PHE A 202 8.41 -9.32 12.65
CA PHE A 202 8.44 -9.05 11.21
C PHE A 202 9.74 -9.55 10.61
N ILE A 203 9.64 -10.40 9.60
CA ILE A 203 10.81 -11.04 8.97
C ILE A 203 10.77 -10.75 7.47
N ALA A 204 11.82 -10.13 6.93
CA ALA A 204 11.83 -9.78 5.52
C ALA A 204 13.25 -9.70 4.95
N TYR A 205 13.40 -10.09 3.69
CA TYR A 205 14.50 -9.67 2.82
C TYR A 205 14.04 -8.43 2.05
N PRO A 206 14.82 -7.33 1.99
CA PRO A 206 14.38 -6.07 1.40
C PRO A 206 14.05 -6.20 -0.08
N MET A 207 12.80 -5.99 -0.44
CA MET A 207 12.35 -6.01 -1.83
C MET A 207 11.30 -4.91 -2.08
N THR A 208 11.57 -4.01 -3.04
CA THR A 208 10.64 -2.95 -3.46
C THR A 208 9.35 -3.58 -3.99
N PRO A 209 8.16 -3.08 -3.59
CA PRO A 209 7.92 -1.85 -2.83
C PRO A 209 7.80 -2.00 -1.31
N THR A 210 7.99 -3.20 -0.73
CA THR A 210 7.82 -3.45 0.71
C THR A 210 9.04 -3.15 1.58
N SER A 211 10.18 -2.74 1.00
CA SER A 211 11.40 -2.42 1.76
C SER A 211 11.16 -1.31 2.80
N ASN A 212 10.32 -0.31 2.49
CA ASN A 212 10.02 0.78 3.41
C ASN A 212 9.16 0.31 4.60
N LEU A 213 8.38 -0.76 4.47
CA LEU A 213 7.69 -1.40 5.59
C LEU A 213 8.70 -2.00 6.59
N LEU A 214 9.73 -2.70 6.08
CA LEU A 214 10.81 -3.24 6.91
C LEU A 214 11.53 -2.10 7.67
N HIS A 215 11.88 -1.02 6.98
CA HIS A 215 12.54 0.13 7.59
C HIS A 215 11.66 0.79 8.67
N PHE A 216 10.38 1.01 8.38
CA PHE A 216 9.43 1.59 9.32
C PHE A 216 9.29 0.76 10.60
N LEU A 217 9.12 -0.56 10.46
CA LEU A 217 8.97 -1.46 11.60
C LEU A 217 10.29 -1.59 12.40
N ALA A 218 11.45 -1.59 11.72
CA ALA A 218 12.75 -1.61 12.39
C ALA A 218 13.01 -0.32 13.18
N GLU A 219 12.66 0.85 12.65
CA GLU A 219 12.79 2.15 13.34
C GLU A 219 11.95 2.21 14.61
N HIS A 220 10.84 1.50 14.65
CA HIS A 220 9.88 1.51 15.75
C HIS A 220 9.94 0.25 16.64
N ALA A 221 10.90 -0.65 16.39
CA ALA A 221 10.98 -1.96 17.04
C ALA A 221 11.05 -1.87 18.56
N ASP A 222 11.90 -1.01 19.09
CA ASP A 222 12.04 -0.82 20.55
C ASP A 222 10.75 -0.30 21.19
N ARG A 223 10.07 0.64 20.52
CA ARG A 223 8.84 1.25 21.03
C ARG A 223 7.69 0.25 21.17
N TYR A 224 7.60 -0.71 20.27
CA TYR A 224 6.51 -1.69 20.21
C TYR A 224 6.95 -3.09 20.65
N HIS A 225 8.18 -3.26 21.17
CA HIS A 225 8.76 -4.55 21.54
C HIS A 225 8.68 -5.58 20.41
N LEU A 226 8.91 -5.12 19.18
CA LEU A 226 8.81 -5.90 17.95
C LEU A 226 10.16 -6.52 17.61
N LYS A 227 10.16 -7.80 17.25
CA LYS A 227 11.33 -8.47 16.66
C LYS A 227 11.33 -8.21 15.15
N VAL A 228 12.39 -7.58 14.64
CA VAL A 228 12.58 -7.38 13.20
C VAL A 228 13.83 -8.13 12.76
N VAL A 229 13.68 -9.04 11.81
CA VAL A 229 14.75 -9.93 11.35
C VAL A 229 14.93 -9.80 9.84
N HIS A 230 16.19 -9.67 9.41
CA HIS A 230 16.58 -9.59 8.01
C HIS A 230 17.45 -10.80 7.65
N PRO A 231 16.87 -11.93 7.16
CA PRO A 231 17.61 -13.10 6.69
C PRO A 231 18.26 -12.86 5.32
N GLU A 232 19.09 -13.82 4.89
CA GLU A 232 19.84 -13.78 3.65
C GLU A 232 18.98 -13.82 2.37
N ASN A 233 17.80 -14.51 2.41
CA ASN A 233 16.90 -14.68 1.27
C ASN A 233 15.48 -15.00 1.71
N GLU A 234 14.56 -15.04 0.75
CA GLU A 234 13.12 -15.23 1.00
C GLU A 234 12.76 -16.65 1.44
N ILE A 235 13.54 -17.68 1.09
CA ILE A 235 13.33 -19.05 1.62
C ILE A 235 13.54 -19.02 3.14
N GLY A 236 14.66 -18.41 3.58
CA GLY A 236 14.94 -18.21 4.99
C GLY A 236 13.87 -17.37 5.69
N VAL A 237 13.39 -16.29 5.04
CA VAL A 237 12.28 -15.45 5.56
C VAL A 237 11.07 -16.30 5.90
N MET A 238 10.58 -17.09 4.94
CA MET A 238 9.35 -17.84 5.11
C MET A 238 9.48 -18.93 6.18
N LEU A 239 10.57 -19.70 6.17
CA LEU A 239 10.78 -20.79 7.13
C LEU A 239 11.03 -20.27 8.55
N MET A 240 11.75 -19.15 8.71
CA MET A 240 11.91 -18.50 10.01
C MET A 240 10.57 -17.96 10.53
N ALA A 241 9.73 -17.41 9.65
CA ALA A 241 8.40 -16.95 10.01
C ALA A 241 7.51 -18.08 10.50
N LEU A 242 7.52 -19.22 9.81
CA LEU A 242 6.76 -20.41 10.24
C LEU A 242 7.26 -20.96 11.58
N GLY A 243 8.59 -20.98 11.79
CA GLY A 243 9.18 -21.38 13.07
C GLY A 243 8.77 -20.47 14.21
N ALA A 244 8.81 -19.14 13.99
CA ALA A 244 8.38 -18.16 14.96
C ALA A 244 6.87 -18.26 15.26
N ALA A 245 6.03 -18.41 14.23
CA ALA A 245 4.59 -18.61 14.41
C ALA A 245 4.25 -19.92 15.14
N TYR A 246 4.98 -21.01 14.86
CA TYR A 246 4.88 -22.24 15.64
C TYR A 246 5.20 -22.00 17.12
N GLY A 247 6.21 -21.17 17.41
CA GLY A 247 6.55 -20.73 18.77
C GLY A 247 5.52 -19.83 19.44
N GLY A 248 4.52 -19.36 18.72
CA GLY A 248 3.44 -18.49 19.24
C GLY A 248 3.60 -17.00 18.91
N GLU A 249 4.59 -16.63 18.10
CA GLU A 249 4.80 -15.25 17.65
C GLU A 249 3.78 -14.88 16.57
N ARG A 250 3.15 -13.72 16.69
CA ARG A 250 2.30 -13.16 15.63
C ARG A 250 3.18 -12.56 14.55
N VAL A 251 3.30 -13.27 13.43
CA VAL A 251 4.32 -13.01 12.41
C VAL A 251 3.73 -12.46 11.13
N ALA A 252 4.43 -11.50 10.54
CA ALA A 252 4.25 -11.11 9.14
C ALA A 252 5.59 -11.09 8.40
N VAL A 253 5.54 -11.29 7.08
CA VAL A 253 6.67 -11.19 6.16
C VAL A 253 6.37 -10.16 5.07
N GLY A 254 7.40 -9.56 4.49
CA GLY A 254 7.27 -8.61 3.38
C GLY A 254 8.13 -9.02 2.20
N THR A 255 7.57 -8.99 0.98
CA THR A 255 8.27 -9.34 -0.26
C THR A 255 7.57 -8.76 -1.49
N SER A 256 8.08 -9.05 -2.70
CA SER A 256 7.37 -8.81 -3.96
C SER A 256 7.23 -10.11 -4.77
N GLY A 257 6.58 -10.07 -5.94
CA GLY A 257 6.28 -11.26 -6.73
C GLY A 257 7.48 -12.18 -6.98
N GLY A 258 8.65 -11.62 -7.31
CA GLY A 258 9.87 -12.39 -7.53
C GLY A 258 10.37 -13.12 -6.28
N GLY A 259 10.34 -12.46 -5.11
CA GLY A 259 10.72 -13.09 -3.86
C GLY A 259 9.66 -14.07 -3.36
N PHE A 260 8.38 -13.78 -3.61
CA PHE A 260 7.30 -14.72 -3.29
C PHE A 260 7.40 -16.04 -4.06
N CYS A 261 7.97 -16.06 -5.27
CA CYS A 261 8.30 -17.30 -5.97
C CYS A 261 9.15 -18.25 -5.12
N LEU A 262 10.10 -17.71 -4.33
CA LEU A 262 10.95 -18.49 -3.44
C LEU A 262 10.26 -18.92 -2.14
N MET A 263 9.14 -18.30 -1.79
CA MET A 263 8.37 -18.61 -0.57
C MET A 263 7.30 -19.69 -0.77
N THR A 264 7.04 -20.12 -2.00
CA THR A 264 5.89 -20.96 -2.34
C THR A 264 5.94 -22.37 -1.72
N GLU A 265 7.13 -22.93 -1.53
CA GLU A 265 7.29 -24.19 -0.80
C GLU A 265 6.92 -24.02 0.69
N GLY A 266 7.46 -22.98 1.32
CA GLY A 266 7.09 -22.66 2.71
C GLY A 266 5.61 -22.33 2.87
N LEU A 267 4.97 -21.71 1.86
CA LEU A 267 3.53 -21.49 1.84
C LEU A 267 2.75 -22.82 1.87
N SER A 268 3.20 -23.83 1.11
CA SER A 268 2.61 -25.17 1.14
C SER A 268 2.74 -25.82 2.53
N LEU A 269 3.90 -25.66 3.17
CA LEU A 269 4.12 -26.10 4.55
C LEU A 269 3.18 -25.36 5.52
N ALA A 270 2.99 -24.05 5.37
CA ALA A 270 2.04 -23.29 6.19
C ALA A 270 0.62 -23.84 6.08
N GLY A 271 0.19 -24.24 4.88
CA GLY A 271 -1.11 -24.85 4.62
C GLY A 271 -1.26 -26.22 5.30
N MET A 272 -0.30 -27.14 5.08
CA MET A 272 -0.34 -28.49 5.63
C MET A 272 -0.18 -28.52 7.16
N ALA A 273 0.73 -27.72 7.70
CA ALA A 273 0.99 -27.65 9.14
C ALA A 273 0.00 -26.74 9.89
N GLU A 274 -0.89 -26.08 9.16
CA GLU A 274 -1.87 -25.11 9.69
C GLU A 274 -1.19 -24.04 10.56
N ILE A 275 -0.11 -23.43 10.04
CA ILE A 275 0.67 -22.40 10.72
C ILE A 275 0.29 -21.02 10.16
N PRO A 276 -0.15 -20.07 11.02
CA PRO A 276 -0.53 -18.74 10.57
C PRO A 276 0.67 -17.90 10.15
N VAL A 277 0.54 -17.18 9.05
CA VAL A 277 1.51 -16.17 8.61
C VAL A 277 0.82 -15.12 7.74
N VAL A 278 1.17 -13.84 7.91
CA VAL A 278 0.74 -12.79 6.98
C VAL A 278 1.86 -12.47 6.00
N ILE A 279 1.54 -12.46 4.73
CA ILE A 279 2.45 -12.13 3.63
C ILE A 279 2.02 -10.79 3.04
N VAL A 280 2.78 -9.73 3.31
CA VAL A 280 2.61 -8.44 2.62
C VAL A 280 3.31 -8.56 1.27
N LEU A 281 2.51 -8.73 0.22
CA LEU A 281 2.99 -8.94 -1.14
C LEU A 281 2.92 -7.65 -1.95
N GLY A 282 4.08 -7.02 -2.13
CA GLY A 282 4.23 -5.81 -2.91
C GLY A 282 4.23 -6.11 -4.40
N GLN A 283 3.23 -5.60 -5.12
CA GLN A 283 3.05 -5.85 -6.55
C GLN A 283 3.84 -4.84 -7.39
N ARG A 284 4.59 -5.35 -8.35
CA ARG A 284 5.36 -4.59 -9.35
C ARG A 284 5.41 -5.36 -10.66
N PRO A 285 5.61 -4.69 -11.83
CA PRO A 285 5.64 -5.39 -13.10
C PRO A 285 6.72 -6.45 -13.16
N GLY A 286 6.32 -7.71 -13.41
CA GLY A 286 7.13 -8.86 -13.75
C GLY A 286 7.07 -9.17 -15.26
N PRO A 287 7.50 -10.37 -15.70
CA PRO A 287 8.09 -11.45 -14.89
C PRO A 287 9.52 -11.18 -14.45
N SER A 288 10.04 -11.97 -13.50
CA SER A 288 11.36 -11.79 -12.87
C SER A 288 11.50 -10.40 -12.24
N THR A 289 12.61 -9.70 -12.48
CA THR A 289 12.84 -8.35 -11.94
C THR A 289 11.90 -7.31 -12.57
N GLY A 290 11.59 -7.44 -13.85
CA GLY A 290 10.69 -6.59 -14.60
C GLY A 290 10.98 -5.09 -14.47
N LEU A 291 10.02 -4.33 -13.97
CA LEU A 291 10.16 -2.91 -13.62
C LEU A 291 10.08 -2.73 -12.10
N PRO A 292 11.20 -2.86 -11.37
CA PRO A 292 11.21 -3.06 -9.92
C PRO A 292 10.70 -1.89 -9.10
N THR A 293 10.66 -0.69 -9.67
CA THR A 293 10.23 0.56 -9.01
C THR A 293 8.94 1.14 -9.60
N TYR A 294 8.18 0.30 -10.31
CA TYR A 294 6.92 0.69 -10.95
C TYR A 294 5.74 -0.10 -10.38
N SER A 295 4.51 0.27 -10.76
CA SER A 295 3.27 -0.25 -10.19
C SER A 295 2.54 -1.18 -11.15
N CYS A 296 1.96 -2.27 -10.63
CA CYS A 296 1.01 -3.11 -11.35
C CYS A 296 0.12 -3.89 -10.36
N GLN A 297 -0.82 -4.67 -10.90
CA GLN A 297 -1.74 -5.55 -10.16
C GLN A 297 -1.71 -6.95 -10.80
N THR A 298 -0.54 -7.60 -10.80
CA THR A 298 -0.31 -8.86 -11.55
C THR A 298 -0.26 -10.10 -10.68
N GLU A 299 -0.21 -9.97 -9.35
CA GLU A 299 0.00 -11.08 -8.43
C GLU A 299 -1.30 -11.70 -7.86
N LEU A 300 -2.51 -11.23 -8.24
CA LEU A 300 -3.77 -11.75 -7.70
C LEU A 300 -3.93 -13.26 -7.93
N HIS A 301 -3.85 -13.72 -9.18
CA HIS A 301 -3.96 -15.15 -9.47
C HIS A 301 -2.82 -15.97 -8.86
N PHE A 302 -1.62 -15.39 -8.80
CA PHE A 302 -0.47 -16.04 -8.15
C PHE A 302 -0.70 -16.20 -6.65
N ALA A 303 -1.17 -15.19 -5.94
CA ALA A 303 -1.49 -15.26 -4.51
C ALA A 303 -2.58 -16.29 -4.19
N ILE A 304 -3.60 -16.39 -5.06
CA ILE A 304 -4.70 -17.35 -4.88
C ILE A 304 -4.24 -18.80 -5.11
N SER A 305 -3.38 -19.04 -6.11
CA SER A 305 -3.06 -20.38 -6.62
C SER A 305 -1.68 -20.89 -6.21
N ALA A 306 -0.81 -20.04 -5.62
CA ALA A 306 0.54 -20.44 -5.25
C ALA A 306 0.57 -21.52 -4.17
N GLY A 307 1.65 -22.30 -4.19
CA GLY A 307 1.84 -23.45 -3.30
C GLY A 307 1.24 -24.72 -3.88
N GLN A 308 1.70 -25.85 -3.35
CA GLN A 308 1.26 -27.17 -3.74
C GLN A 308 0.06 -27.61 -2.87
N GLY A 309 -0.93 -28.22 -3.49
CA GLY A 309 -2.10 -28.77 -2.79
C GLY A 309 -3.20 -27.73 -2.53
N GLU A 310 -4.27 -28.19 -1.90
CA GLU A 310 -5.47 -27.40 -1.62
C GLU A 310 -5.57 -27.06 -0.14
N PHE A 311 -5.53 -25.79 0.20
CA PHE A 311 -5.63 -25.30 1.57
C PHE A 311 -6.23 -23.90 1.62
N PRO A 312 -6.97 -23.57 2.71
CA PRO A 312 -7.58 -22.25 2.84
C PRO A 312 -6.54 -21.15 3.04
N ARG A 313 -6.81 -19.99 2.45
CA ARG A 313 -6.02 -18.76 2.59
C ARG A 313 -6.91 -17.55 2.52
N LEU A 314 -6.40 -16.40 2.98
CA LEU A 314 -7.03 -15.10 2.82
C LEU A 314 -6.21 -14.23 1.85
N VAL A 315 -6.87 -13.50 0.96
CA VAL A 315 -6.23 -12.48 0.11
C VAL A 315 -7.02 -11.19 0.19
N VAL A 316 -6.41 -10.12 0.66
CA VAL A 316 -7.00 -8.77 0.71
C VAL A 316 -6.16 -7.79 -0.11
N ALA A 317 -6.81 -6.80 -0.72
CA ALA A 317 -6.17 -5.78 -1.52
C ALA A 317 -6.70 -4.38 -1.15
N PRO A 318 -6.08 -3.69 -0.20
CA PRO A 318 -6.43 -2.33 0.17
C PRO A 318 -6.12 -1.34 -0.96
N SER A 319 -6.91 -0.27 -1.08
CA SER A 319 -6.75 0.76 -2.11
C SER A 319 -5.92 1.96 -1.66
N ASN A 320 -5.83 2.22 -0.35
CA ASN A 320 -5.24 3.42 0.21
C ASN A 320 -4.68 3.16 1.63
N PRO A 321 -3.97 4.11 2.24
CA PRO A 321 -3.41 3.95 3.59
C PRO A 321 -4.45 3.60 4.67
N ALA A 322 -5.65 4.14 4.61
CA ALA A 322 -6.70 3.84 5.59
C ALA A 322 -7.14 2.37 5.52
N GLN A 323 -7.40 1.87 4.31
CA GLN A 323 -7.72 0.45 4.09
C GLN A 323 -6.52 -0.44 4.41
N ALA A 324 -5.29 -0.03 4.07
CA ALA A 324 -4.07 -0.78 4.37
C ALA A 324 -3.90 -0.98 5.89
N CYS A 325 -4.12 0.06 6.69
CA CYS A 325 -4.09 -0.03 8.15
C CYS A 325 -5.14 -1.03 8.68
N ARG A 326 -6.41 -0.86 8.29
CA ARG A 326 -7.51 -1.70 8.77
C ARG A 326 -7.35 -3.16 8.35
N TRP A 327 -7.14 -3.42 7.06
CA TRP A 327 -7.15 -4.78 6.53
C TRP A 327 -5.89 -5.57 6.86
N SER A 328 -4.76 -4.92 7.14
CA SER A 328 -3.58 -5.62 7.66
C SER A 328 -3.80 -6.15 9.07
N ALA A 329 -4.48 -5.39 9.94
CA ALA A 329 -4.87 -5.85 11.27
C ALA A 329 -5.86 -7.02 11.19
N ILE A 330 -6.89 -6.91 10.33
CA ILE A 330 -7.88 -7.98 10.11
C ILE A 330 -7.21 -9.23 9.54
N ALA A 331 -6.32 -9.07 8.55
CA ALA A 331 -5.61 -10.20 7.95
C ALA A 331 -4.78 -10.97 8.99
N LEU A 332 -4.09 -10.27 9.90
CA LEU A 332 -3.33 -10.90 10.98
C LEU A 332 -4.25 -11.63 11.97
N ASN A 333 -5.40 -11.05 12.31
CA ASN A 333 -6.38 -11.70 13.18
C ASN A 333 -6.96 -12.96 12.55
N LEU A 334 -7.41 -12.88 11.28
CA LEU A 334 -7.98 -14.03 10.57
C LEU A 334 -6.93 -15.12 10.33
N ALA A 335 -5.66 -14.75 10.01
CA ALA A 335 -4.58 -15.71 9.90
C ALA A 335 -4.42 -16.53 11.19
N TRP A 336 -4.41 -15.88 12.35
CA TRP A 336 -4.26 -16.53 13.65
C TRP A 336 -5.52 -17.28 14.09
N ARG A 337 -6.69 -16.69 13.92
CA ARG A 337 -7.95 -17.32 14.29
C ARG A 337 -8.19 -18.62 13.52
N PHE A 338 -7.96 -18.60 12.20
CA PHE A 338 -8.16 -19.75 11.33
C PHE A 338 -6.91 -20.60 11.11
N GLN A 339 -5.75 -20.19 11.62
CA GLN A 339 -4.47 -20.88 11.45
C GLN A 339 -4.18 -21.15 9.95
N ILE A 340 -4.08 -20.06 9.18
CA ILE A 340 -3.93 -20.06 7.72
C ILE A 340 -2.91 -19.01 7.27
N PRO A 341 -2.33 -19.13 6.08
CA PRO A 341 -1.65 -18.02 5.44
C PRO A 341 -2.65 -16.94 4.98
N ALA A 342 -2.28 -15.67 5.14
CA ALA A 342 -3.05 -14.53 4.67
C ALA A 342 -2.17 -13.58 3.87
N PHE A 343 -2.71 -12.98 2.81
CA PHE A 343 -2.02 -12.04 1.94
C PHE A 343 -2.61 -10.65 2.05
N VAL A 344 -1.74 -9.65 2.11
CA VAL A 344 -2.07 -8.25 1.90
C VAL A 344 -1.39 -7.82 0.61
N LEU A 345 -2.17 -7.72 -0.48
CA LEU A 345 -1.67 -7.29 -1.78
C LEU A 345 -1.62 -5.77 -1.83
N VAL A 346 -0.43 -5.21 -1.90
CA VAL A 346 -0.22 -3.76 -2.05
C VAL A 346 0.62 -3.51 -3.30
N ASP A 347 0.06 -2.83 -4.29
CA ASP A 347 0.90 -2.38 -5.40
C ASP A 347 1.78 -1.20 -4.97
N LYS A 348 2.81 -0.90 -5.77
CA LYS A 348 3.78 0.16 -5.43
C LYS A 348 3.11 1.50 -5.18
N ASN A 349 2.00 1.80 -5.87
CA ASN A 349 1.30 3.06 -5.73
C ASN A 349 0.61 3.20 -4.37
N VAL A 350 0.00 2.12 -3.85
CA VAL A 350 -0.48 2.07 -2.46
C VAL A 350 0.70 2.07 -1.49
N ALA A 351 1.70 1.21 -1.71
CA ALA A 351 2.77 0.98 -0.73
C ALA A 351 3.62 2.23 -0.46
N GLU A 352 4.00 2.95 -1.50
CA GLU A 352 4.91 4.11 -1.42
C GLU A 352 4.20 5.46 -1.57
N GLY A 353 3.03 5.51 -2.20
CA GLY A 353 2.20 6.72 -2.26
C GLY A 353 1.76 7.15 -0.86
N ALA A 354 1.56 8.45 -0.68
CA ALA A 354 1.09 8.98 0.60
C ALA A 354 -0.20 9.79 0.43
N ALA A 355 -1.07 9.66 1.40
CA ALA A 355 -2.30 10.45 1.48
C ALA A 355 -2.65 10.75 2.94
N ASP A 356 -3.47 11.77 3.15
CA ASP A 356 -4.11 11.99 4.44
C ASP A 356 -5.40 11.17 4.55
N PHE A 357 -5.72 10.74 5.76
CA PHE A 357 -6.99 10.06 6.04
C PHE A 357 -7.46 10.34 7.46
N ASP A 358 -8.75 10.10 7.74
CA ASP A 358 -9.33 10.24 9.06
C ASP A 358 -9.15 8.93 9.86
N PRO A 359 -8.27 8.88 10.86
CA PRO A 359 -8.08 7.69 11.67
C PRO A 359 -9.28 7.42 12.62
N GLU A 360 -10.05 8.44 12.99
CA GLU A 360 -11.22 8.29 13.85
C GLU A 360 -12.39 7.61 13.13
N GLY A 361 -12.44 7.71 11.80
CA GLY A 361 -13.39 7.00 10.95
C GLY A 361 -13.07 5.50 10.76
N LEU A 362 -11.90 5.03 11.21
CA LEU A 362 -11.54 3.62 11.14
C LEU A 362 -12.04 2.87 12.37
N PRO A 363 -12.85 1.81 12.21
CA PRO A 363 -13.18 0.93 13.31
C PRO A 363 -11.91 0.37 13.96
N ALA A 364 -11.81 0.45 15.29
CA ALA A 364 -10.71 -0.14 16.03
C ALA A 364 -10.70 -1.66 15.82
N VAL A 365 -9.51 -2.20 15.50
CA VAL A 365 -9.29 -3.64 15.35
C VAL A 365 -8.42 -4.08 16.52
N ALA A 366 -9.01 -4.78 17.47
CA ALA A 366 -8.26 -5.39 18.58
C ALA A 366 -7.62 -6.71 18.15
N PRO A 367 -6.48 -7.11 18.74
CA PRO A 367 -5.88 -8.41 18.48
C PRO A 367 -6.80 -9.56 18.86
N GLU A 368 -7.06 -10.47 17.92
CA GLU A 368 -7.81 -11.70 18.13
C GLU A 368 -6.90 -12.91 17.94
N GLY A 369 -7.03 -13.90 18.81
CA GLY A 369 -6.26 -15.14 18.74
C GLY A 369 -7.10 -16.35 18.34
N PRO A 370 -6.44 -17.52 18.19
CA PRO A 370 -7.12 -18.79 17.98
C PRO A 370 -7.88 -19.21 19.22
N VAL A 371 -8.88 -20.07 19.03
CA VAL A 371 -9.49 -20.80 20.14
C VAL A 371 -8.40 -21.62 20.84
N ARG A 372 -8.24 -21.41 22.14
CA ARG A 372 -7.22 -22.13 22.92
C ARG A 372 -7.76 -23.49 23.37
N TRP A 373 -6.86 -24.46 23.45
CA TRP A 373 -7.15 -25.73 24.09
C TRP A 373 -7.50 -25.52 25.57
N ASP A 374 -8.57 -26.17 26.03
CA ASP A 374 -9.16 -25.99 27.37
C ASP A 374 -8.58 -26.86 28.46
N GLY A 375 -7.70 -27.84 28.11
CA GLY A 375 -7.06 -28.73 29.07
C GLY A 375 -7.89 -29.95 29.47
N THR A 376 -9.07 -30.14 28.91
CA THR A 376 -10.00 -31.22 29.33
C THR A 376 -9.61 -32.62 28.83
N GLU A 377 -8.95 -32.69 27.66
CA GLU A 377 -8.52 -33.92 27.03
C GLU A 377 -7.04 -33.91 26.68
N THR A 378 -6.46 -35.03 26.25
CA THR A 378 -5.13 -35.04 25.65
C THR A 378 -5.09 -34.17 24.42
N TYR A 379 -4.12 -33.25 24.34
CA TYR A 379 -4.00 -32.34 23.23
C TYR A 379 -3.79 -33.07 21.89
N ARG A 380 -4.56 -32.65 20.89
CA ARG A 380 -4.43 -33.08 19.49
C ARG A 380 -4.32 -31.86 18.61
N ARG A 381 -3.13 -31.63 18.05
CA ARG A 381 -2.83 -30.42 17.24
C ARG A 381 -3.82 -30.22 16.11
N TYR A 382 -4.33 -31.31 15.54
CA TYR A 382 -5.21 -31.29 14.38
C TYR A 382 -6.60 -31.85 14.68
N ALA A 383 -7.04 -31.74 15.94
CA ALA A 383 -8.36 -32.20 16.35
C ALA A 383 -9.44 -31.71 15.37
N SER A 384 -10.32 -32.64 14.98
CA SER A 384 -11.44 -32.33 14.08
C SER A 384 -12.53 -31.59 14.84
N THR A 385 -12.96 -30.43 14.28
CA THR A 385 -14.00 -29.58 14.85
C THR A 385 -15.09 -29.33 13.81
N GLY A 386 -16.21 -28.79 14.23
CA GLY A 386 -17.33 -28.47 13.33
C GLY A 386 -16.97 -27.44 12.25
N ASP A 387 -16.14 -26.44 12.59
CA ASP A 387 -15.66 -25.40 11.71
C ASP A 387 -14.29 -25.71 11.04
N GLY A 388 -13.68 -26.86 11.38
CA GLY A 388 -12.37 -27.24 10.85
C GLY A 388 -11.17 -26.54 11.50
N VAL A 389 -11.38 -25.67 12.50
CA VAL A 389 -10.31 -24.94 13.21
C VAL A 389 -9.96 -25.64 14.50
N SER A 390 -8.78 -26.27 14.56
CA SER A 390 -8.33 -26.98 15.76
C SER A 390 -7.96 -26.01 16.88
N PRO A 391 -8.24 -26.35 18.16
CA PRO A 391 -7.77 -25.56 19.29
C PRO A 391 -6.24 -25.45 19.29
N TRP A 392 -5.74 -24.26 19.62
CA TRP A 392 -4.31 -23.96 19.61
C TRP A 392 -3.67 -24.10 21.00
N LEU A 393 -2.48 -24.68 21.03
CA LEU A 393 -1.65 -24.77 22.23
C LEU A 393 -0.20 -24.35 21.89
N SER A 394 0.43 -23.64 22.81
CA SER A 394 1.86 -23.30 22.68
C SER A 394 2.73 -24.55 22.79
N PRO A 395 3.75 -24.73 21.94
CA PRO A 395 4.72 -25.82 22.08
C PRO A 395 5.44 -25.87 23.42
N ALA A 396 5.51 -24.74 24.13
CA ALA A 396 6.10 -24.64 25.45
C ALA A 396 5.18 -25.08 26.60
N ALA A 397 3.94 -25.55 26.32
CA ALA A 397 3.00 -25.97 27.36
C ALA A 397 3.50 -27.24 28.09
N PRO A 398 3.61 -27.21 29.44
CA PRO A 398 4.10 -28.37 30.19
C PRO A 398 3.23 -29.62 30.01
N GLY A 399 3.86 -30.79 29.90
CA GLY A 399 3.18 -32.07 29.85
C GLY A 399 2.41 -32.38 28.58
N GLN A 400 2.48 -31.53 27.56
CA GLN A 400 1.83 -31.76 26.29
C GLN A 400 2.84 -31.79 25.13
N THR A 401 2.51 -32.53 24.08
CA THR A 401 3.30 -32.56 22.84
C THR A 401 2.54 -31.87 21.73
N VAL A 402 3.11 -30.79 21.20
CA VAL A 402 2.57 -30.09 20.02
C VAL A 402 3.40 -30.51 18.82
N LYS A 403 2.88 -31.46 18.04
CA LYS A 403 3.55 -31.98 16.84
C LYS A 403 2.93 -31.37 15.58
N VAL A 404 3.75 -30.70 14.76
CA VAL A 404 3.37 -30.30 13.38
C VAL A 404 4.01 -31.25 12.38
N ASN A 405 3.40 -31.39 11.21
CA ASN A 405 3.85 -32.31 10.18
C ASN A 405 3.62 -31.71 8.78
N SER A 406 4.53 -32.00 7.86
CA SER A 406 4.44 -31.68 6.42
C SER A 406 3.80 -32.80 5.59
N TYR A 407 3.68 -34.00 6.17
CA TYR A 407 2.98 -35.16 5.56
C TYR A 407 1.48 -35.11 5.89
N THR A 408 0.69 -35.84 5.12
CA THR A 408 -0.67 -36.22 5.56
C THR A 408 -0.59 -36.89 6.91
N HIS A 409 -1.44 -36.52 7.85
CA HIS A 409 -1.31 -36.91 9.26
C HIS A 409 -2.67 -37.11 9.96
N ASP A 410 -2.63 -37.79 11.07
CA ASP A 410 -3.76 -37.92 11.99
C ASP A 410 -3.93 -36.64 12.87
N GLU A 411 -4.95 -36.65 13.73
CA GLU A 411 -5.23 -35.53 14.65
C GLU A 411 -4.07 -35.19 15.62
N ARG A 412 -3.15 -36.11 15.87
CA ARG A 412 -1.97 -35.93 16.72
C ARG A 412 -0.74 -35.46 15.96
N GLY A 413 -0.84 -35.36 14.63
CA GLY A 413 0.30 -35.00 13.75
C GLY A 413 1.20 -36.20 13.43
N ILE A 414 0.71 -37.44 13.56
CA ILE A 414 1.45 -38.63 13.14
C ILE A 414 1.16 -38.87 11.66
N SER A 415 2.21 -39.07 10.86
CA SER A 415 2.09 -39.34 9.42
C SER A 415 1.22 -40.59 9.16
N THR A 416 0.39 -40.52 8.14
CA THR A 416 -0.49 -41.63 7.75
C THR A 416 -0.59 -41.72 6.23
N GLU A 417 -0.78 -42.96 5.74
CA GLU A 417 -1.13 -43.27 4.35
C GLU A 417 -2.55 -43.84 4.26
N ASP A 418 -3.28 -43.87 5.39
CA ASP A 418 -4.66 -44.33 5.45
C ASP A 418 -5.57 -43.43 4.60
N PRO A 419 -6.28 -43.96 3.60
CA PRO A 419 -7.11 -43.15 2.69
C PRO A 419 -8.30 -42.50 3.40
N VAL A 420 -8.83 -43.09 4.47
CA VAL A 420 -9.95 -42.51 5.23
C VAL A 420 -9.47 -41.30 6.04
N LEU A 421 -8.31 -41.41 6.70
CA LEU A 421 -7.73 -40.30 7.44
C LEU A 421 -7.31 -39.18 6.50
N SER A 422 -6.76 -39.51 5.33
CA SER A 422 -6.40 -38.52 4.29
C SER A 422 -7.62 -37.75 3.79
N ALA A 423 -8.74 -38.41 3.51
CA ALA A 423 -9.99 -37.78 3.12
C ALA A 423 -10.54 -36.88 4.23
N ARG A 424 -10.54 -37.34 5.49
CA ARG A 424 -10.99 -36.53 6.65
C ARG A 424 -10.17 -35.25 6.85
N LEU A 425 -8.85 -35.31 6.59
CA LEU A 425 -8.01 -34.09 6.64
C LEU A 425 -8.44 -33.07 5.58
N GLN A 426 -8.69 -33.50 4.34
CA GLN A 426 -9.16 -32.62 3.28
C GLN A 426 -10.55 -32.05 3.61
N GLU A 427 -11.48 -32.85 4.09
CA GLU A 427 -12.80 -32.40 4.54
C GLU A 427 -12.70 -31.37 5.68
N LYS A 428 -11.75 -31.54 6.62
CA LYS A 428 -11.47 -30.57 7.68
C LYS A 428 -11.01 -29.24 7.10
N LEU A 429 -10.07 -29.26 6.15
CA LEU A 429 -9.57 -28.04 5.49
C LEU A 429 -10.67 -27.34 4.67
N GLN A 430 -11.57 -28.09 4.03
CA GLN A 430 -12.75 -27.53 3.34
C GLN A 430 -13.70 -26.84 4.32
N ARG A 431 -14.02 -27.47 5.47
CA ARG A 431 -14.85 -26.83 6.52
C ARG A 431 -14.20 -25.55 7.04
N LYS A 432 -12.88 -25.55 7.25
CA LYS A 432 -12.12 -24.34 7.63
C LYS A 432 -12.26 -23.24 6.59
N GLY A 433 -12.13 -23.57 5.30
CA GLY A 433 -12.33 -22.62 4.20
C GLY A 433 -13.75 -22.03 4.17
N ALA A 434 -14.77 -22.88 4.37
CA ALA A 434 -16.16 -22.44 4.44
C ALA A 434 -16.42 -21.51 5.66
N ALA A 435 -15.86 -21.84 6.82
CA ALA A 435 -15.95 -21.02 8.02
C ALA A 435 -15.25 -19.67 7.85
N LEU A 436 -14.08 -19.64 7.18
CA LEU A 436 -13.39 -18.42 6.82
C LEU A 436 -14.25 -17.57 5.86
N ALA A 437 -14.85 -18.16 4.84
CA ALA A 437 -15.71 -17.45 3.89
C ALA A 437 -16.94 -16.82 4.59
N ALA A 438 -17.56 -17.56 5.50
CA ALA A 438 -18.67 -17.06 6.30
C ALA A 438 -18.26 -15.88 7.20
N GLU A 439 -17.08 -15.92 7.81
CA GLU A 439 -16.55 -14.82 8.60
C GLU A 439 -16.23 -13.59 7.75
N VAL A 440 -15.57 -13.80 6.60
CA VAL A 440 -15.30 -12.73 5.63
C VAL A 440 -16.59 -12.03 5.21
N GLY A 441 -17.67 -12.76 4.96
CA GLY A 441 -18.97 -12.20 4.61
C GLY A 441 -19.52 -11.19 5.65
N ARG A 442 -19.17 -11.34 6.93
CA ARG A 442 -19.59 -10.41 8.02
C ARG A 442 -18.75 -9.13 8.05
N LEU A 443 -17.59 -9.10 7.43
CA LEU A 443 -16.64 -7.98 7.49
C LEU A 443 -16.81 -6.94 6.39
N GLN A 444 -17.91 -6.98 5.63
CA GLN A 444 -18.12 -6.11 4.46
C GLN A 444 -16.98 -6.21 3.45
N PRO A 445 -16.78 -7.38 2.83
CA PRO A 445 -15.64 -7.63 1.95
C PRO A 445 -15.71 -6.87 0.62
N VAL A 446 -16.87 -6.28 0.31
CA VAL A 446 -17.13 -5.48 -0.89
C VAL A 446 -17.62 -4.10 -0.47
N LEU A 447 -16.98 -3.07 -0.99
CA LEU A 447 -17.33 -1.68 -0.76
C LEU A 447 -17.97 -1.10 -2.02
N SER A 448 -18.92 -0.19 -1.83
CA SER A 448 -19.59 0.54 -2.92
C SER A 448 -19.53 2.04 -2.64
N SER A 449 -19.29 2.85 -3.67
CA SER A 449 -19.24 4.30 -3.62
C SER A 449 -19.97 4.89 -4.82
N GLY A 450 -20.61 6.04 -4.63
CA GLY A 450 -21.43 6.71 -5.65
C GLY A 450 -22.93 6.39 -5.55
N PRO A 451 -23.74 6.86 -6.51
CA PRO A 451 -25.19 6.68 -6.48
C PRO A 451 -25.59 5.20 -6.53
N PRO A 452 -26.44 4.71 -5.59
CA PRO A 452 -26.80 3.29 -5.53
C PRO A 452 -27.61 2.81 -6.76
N ASP A 453 -28.28 3.73 -7.43
CA ASP A 453 -29.10 3.51 -8.62
C ASP A 453 -28.36 3.71 -9.95
N ALA A 454 -27.06 4.04 -9.89
CA ALA A 454 -26.25 4.18 -11.10
C ALA A 454 -26.20 2.86 -11.90
N ARG A 455 -26.56 2.97 -13.17
CA ARG A 455 -26.67 1.82 -14.09
C ARG A 455 -25.32 1.34 -14.65
N THR A 456 -24.32 2.23 -14.68
CA THR A 456 -22.94 1.88 -15.03
C THR A 456 -22.09 1.82 -13.77
N VAL A 457 -21.37 0.70 -13.61
CA VAL A 457 -20.52 0.41 -12.45
C VAL A 457 -19.10 0.16 -12.88
N LEU A 458 -18.15 0.81 -12.21
CA LEU A 458 -16.73 0.50 -12.31
C LEU A 458 -16.37 -0.55 -11.26
N LEU A 459 -15.96 -1.72 -11.71
CA LEU A 459 -15.47 -2.82 -10.86
C LEU A 459 -13.95 -2.76 -10.78
N THR A 460 -13.39 -2.60 -9.61
CA THR A 460 -11.96 -2.36 -9.45
C THR A 460 -11.41 -2.87 -8.11
N TRP A 461 -10.09 -2.85 -7.92
CA TRP A 461 -9.41 -3.29 -6.70
C TRP A 461 -8.06 -2.58 -6.51
N GLY A 462 -7.48 -2.64 -5.30
CA GLY A 462 -6.18 -2.03 -5.01
C GLY A 462 -6.14 -0.55 -5.39
N SER A 463 -4.99 -0.05 -5.80
CA SER A 463 -4.78 1.38 -6.06
C SER A 463 -5.62 1.95 -7.22
N SER A 464 -6.23 1.12 -8.05
CA SER A 464 -7.13 1.60 -9.11
C SER A 464 -8.48 2.10 -8.57
N THR A 465 -8.84 1.75 -7.34
CA THR A 465 -10.15 2.06 -6.76
C THR A 465 -10.35 3.54 -6.51
N ASP A 466 -9.44 4.17 -5.82
CA ASP A 466 -9.62 5.55 -5.39
C ASP A 466 -9.66 6.54 -6.58
N PRO A 467 -8.83 6.40 -7.63
CA PRO A 467 -9.00 7.14 -8.88
C PRO A 467 -10.38 6.91 -9.54
N CYS A 468 -10.88 5.66 -9.52
CA CYS A 468 -12.22 5.35 -10.03
C CYS A 468 -13.32 6.06 -9.23
N ILE A 469 -13.20 6.16 -7.90
CA ILE A 469 -14.16 6.87 -7.05
C ILE A 469 -14.22 8.36 -7.45
N GLU A 470 -13.06 8.96 -7.69
CA GLU A 470 -13.00 10.38 -8.06
C GLU A 470 -13.62 10.62 -9.46
N VAL A 471 -13.27 9.81 -10.46
CA VAL A 471 -13.85 9.92 -11.82
C VAL A 471 -15.34 9.60 -11.79
N ALA A 472 -15.76 8.57 -11.06
CA ALA A 472 -17.17 8.21 -10.92
C ALA A 472 -18.01 9.35 -10.33
N GLY A 473 -17.45 10.09 -9.37
CA GLY A 473 -18.09 11.27 -8.77
C GLY A 473 -18.33 12.40 -9.78
N LEU A 474 -17.48 12.56 -10.80
CA LEU A 474 -17.65 13.55 -11.87
C LEU A 474 -18.77 13.17 -12.85
N HIS A 475 -19.05 11.89 -13.01
CA HIS A 475 -19.95 11.36 -14.04
C HIS A 475 -21.18 10.63 -13.48
N GLY A 476 -21.42 10.69 -12.17
CA GLY A 476 -22.58 10.03 -11.55
C GLY A 476 -22.57 8.50 -11.67
N LEU A 477 -21.38 7.89 -11.72
CA LEU A 477 -21.18 6.45 -11.79
C LEU A 477 -21.05 5.85 -10.38
N ARG A 478 -21.18 4.52 -10.30
CA ARG A 478 -20.95 3.76 -9.08
C ARG A 478 -19.63 2.97 -9.19
N VAL A 479 -18.88 2.92 -8.11
CA VAL A 479 -17.66 2.09 -7.99
C VAL A 479 -17.94 0.95 -7.03
N VAL A 480 -17.54 -0.25 -7.40
CA VAL A 480 -17.61 -1.44 -6.56
C VAL A 480 -16.20 -2.03 -6.43
N GLN A 481 -15.75 -2.17 -5.19
CA GLN A 481 -14.44 -2.71 -4.82
C GLN A 481 -14.60 -3.95 -3.95
N PRO A 482 -14.28 -5.16 -4.41
CA PRO A 482 -13.95 -6.25 -3.52
C PRO A 482 -12.59 -5.98 -2.87
N VAL A 483 -12.57 -5.73 -1.56
CA VAL A 483 -11.34 -5.59 -0.79
C VAL A 483 -10.78 -6.96 -0.44
N VAL A 484 -11.66 -7.92 -0.14
CA VAL A 484 -11.29 -9.33 -0.04
C VAL A 484 -11.44 -9.97 -1.41
N LEU A 485 -10.33 -10.56 -1.89
CA LEU A 485 -10.26 -11.21 -3.19
C LEU A 485 -10.25 -12.74 -3.08
N TRP A 486 -9.96 -13.27 -1.87
CA TRP A 486 -10.10 -14.68 -1.57
C TRP A 486 -10.27 -14.91 -0.05
N PRO A 487 -11.21 -15.76 0.43
CA PRO A 487 -12.28 -16.39 -0.37
C PRO A 487 -13.06 -15.35 -1.17
N PHE A 488 -13.38 -15.66 -2.43
CA PHE A 488 -14.02 -14.67 -3.30
C PHE A 488 -15.45 -14.36 -2.82
N PRO A 489 -15.79 -13.11 -2.52
CA PRO A 489 -17.07 -12.74 -1.91
C PRO A 489 -18.19 -12.59 -2.97
N ALA A 490 -18.47 -13.68 -3.71
CA ALA A 490 -19.36 -13.66 -4.87
C ALA A 490 -20.77 -13.15 -4.56
N GLU A 491 -21.35 -13.55 -3.44
CA GLU A 491 -22.70 -13.09 -3.03
C GLU A 491 -22.73 -11.59 -2.74
N SER A 492 -21.76 -11.10 -1.94
CA SER A 492 -21.62 -9.67 -1.63
C SER A 492 -21.38 -8.85 -2.90
N LEU A 493 -20.58 -9.39 -3.84
CA LEU A 493 -20.31 -8.72 -5.10
C LEU A 493 -21.56 -8.66 -5.99
N ARG A 494 -22.32 -9.77 -6.13
CA ARG A 494 -23.61 -9.76 -6.86
C ARG A 494 -24.59 -8.77 -6.25
N ALA A 495 -24.70 -8.71 -4.93
CA ALA A 495 -25.53 -7.74 -4.24
C ALA A 495 -25.11 -6.30 -4.52
N ALA A 496 -23.81 -6.00 -4.49
CA ALA A 496 -23.28 -4.66 -4.78
C ALA A 496 -23.41 -4.25 -6.26
N LEU A 497 -23.48 -5.21 -7.17
CA LEU A 497 -23.70 -4.97 -8.61
C LEU A 497 -25.18 -5.00 -9.02
N SER A 498 -26.09 -5.27 -8.11
CA SER A 498 -27.52 -5.32 -8.40
C SER A 498 -28.02 -4.01 -9.02
N GLY A 499 -28.87 -4.11 -10.05
CA GLY A 499 -29.40 -2.98 -10.80
C GLY A 499 -28.45 -2.36 -11.82
N ALA A 500 -27.23 -2.87 -11.96
CA ALA A 500 -26.31 -2.40 -12.99
C ALA A 500 -26.64 -3.02 -14.35
N ASP A 501 -26.73 -2.17 -15.40
CA ASP A 501 -26.82 -2.62 -16.79
C ASP A 501 -25.45 -2.90 -17.39
N ARG A 502 -24.44 -2.15 -16.93
CA ARG A 502 -23.08 -2.21 -17.44
C ARG A 502 -22.06 -2.24 -16.30
N VAL A 503 -21.21 -3.25 -16.30
CA VAL A 503 -20.07 -3.40 -15.38
C VAL A 503 -18.79 -3.31 -16.20
N VAL A 504 -17.93 -2.35 -15.86
CA VAL A 504 -16.64 -2.12 -16.52
C VAL A 504 -15.52 -2.36 -15.50
N ALA A 505 -14.66 -3.33 -15.76
CA ALA A 505 -13.51 -3.61 -14.91
C ALA A 505 -12.38 -2.61 -15.18
N VAL A 506 -11.78 -2.06 -14.12
CA VAL A 506 -10.62 -1.15 -14.18
C VAL A 506 -9.47 -1.76 -13.40
N GLU A 507 -8.38 -2.13 -14.10
CA GLU A 507 -7.26 -2.87 -13.50
C GLU A 507 -5.90 -2.45 -14.07
N GLN A 508 -4.86 -2.54 -13.26
CA GLN A 508 -3.47 -2.32 -13.68
C GLN A 508 -2.75 -3.64 -14.03
N ASN A 509 -3.34 -4.40 -14.93
CA ASN A 509 -2.74 -5.62 -15.51
C ASN A 509 -3.31 -5.86 -16.92
N VAL A 510 -2.63 -6.68 -17.73
CA VAL A 510 -3.02 -6.97 -19.12
C VAL A 510 -4.08 -8.07 -19.23
N THR A 511 -4.27 -8.88 -18.20
CA THR A 511 -5.09 -10.10 -18.26
C THR A 511 -6.46 -9.96 -17.59
N ALA A 512 -6.78 -8.78 -17.04
CA ALA A 512 -8.05 -8.51 -16.34
C ALA A 512 -8.33 -9.56 -15.23
N GLN A 513 -7.44 -9.65 -14.26
CA GLN A 513 -7.42 -10.73 -13.28
C GLN A 513 -8.68 -10.76 -12.40
N LEU A 514 -9.16 -9.59 -11.93
CA LEU A 514 -10.40 -9.50 -11.17
C LEU A 514 -11.61 -9.82 -12.07
N ALA A 515 -11.65 -9.28 -13.29
CA ALA A 515 -12.75 -9.56 -14.21
C ALA A 515 -12.86 -11.07 -14.54
N ARG A 516 -11.72 -11.76 -14.68
CA ARG A 516 -11.69 -13.21 -14.88
C ARG A 516 -12.17 -13.97 -13.64
N LEU A 517 -11.79 -13.53 -12.45
CA LEU A 517 -12.23 -14.13 -11.21
C LEU A 517 -13.75 -13.96 -11.03
N ALA A 518 -14.28 -12.76 -11.31
CA ALA A 518 -15.71 -12.50 -11.29
C ALA A 518 -16.47 -13.35 -12.32
N ALA A 519 -15.94 -13.49 -13.54
CA ALA A 519 -16.54 -14.32 -14.58
C ALA A 519 -16.58 -15.81 -14.22
N ALA A 520 -15.58 -16.34 -13.50
CA ALA A 520 -15.58 -17.71 -12.99
C ALA A 520 -16.75 -17.97 -12.03
N GLU A 521 -17.23 -16.94 -11.34
CA GLU A 521 -18.41 -16.95 -10.47
C GLU A 521 -19.72 -16.58 -11.17
N GLY A 522 -19.73 -16.52 -12.51
CA GLY A 522 -20.90 -16.16 -13.30
C GLY A 522 -21.31 -14.70 -13.22
N ILE A 523 -20.42 -13.79 -12.78
CA ILE A 523 -20.66 -12.34 -12.73
C ILE A 523 -20.23 -11.73 -14.06
N ALA A 524 -21.18 -11.11 -14.77
CA ALA A 524 -20.92 -10.50 -16.08
C ALA A 524 -20.09 -9.22 -15.95
N VAL A 525 -19.03 -9.11 -16.76
CA VAL A 525 -18.22 -7.90 -16.94
C VAL A 525 -18.31 -7.50 -18.41
N HIS A 526 -18.89 -6.33 -18.68
CA HIS A 526 -19.28 -5.88 -20.03
C HIS A 526 -18.17 -5.11 -20.75
N GLY A 527 -17.22 -4.54 -19.99
CA GLY A 527 -16.10 -3.77 -20.54
C GLY A 527 -14.86 -3.86 -19.65
N ARG A 528 -13.71 -3.45 -20.19
CA ARG A 528 -12.44 -3.48 -19.48
C ARG A 528 -11.59 -2.26 -19.81
N ILE A 529 -11.09 -1.58 -18.78
CA ILE A 529 -10.10 -0.51 -18.88
C ILE A 529 -8.83 -1.03 -18.22
N LEU A 530 -7.83 -1.36 -19.04
CA LEU A 530 -6.60 -2.01 -18.57
C LEU A 530 -5.39 -1.10 -18.80
N LYS A 531 -4.54 -0.94 -17.78
CA LYS A 531 -3.27 -0.22 -17.85
C LYS A 531 -2.14 -1.15 -17.42
N TYR A 532 -1.06 -1.21 -18.20
CA TYR A 532 0.03 -2.17 -17.99
C TYR A 532 1.41 -1.65 -18.42
N ASP A 533 1.60 -0.32 -18.36
CA ASP A 533 2.86 0.37 -18.65
C ASP A 533 3.73 0.59 -17.39
N GLY A 534 3.33 0.03 -16.25
CA GLY A 534 4.01 0.17 -14.98
C GLY A 534 3.67 1.45 -14.21
N ARG A 535 2.73 2.26 -14.67
CA ARG A 535 2.32 3.52 -14.05
C ARG A 535 0.85 3.46 -13.61
N PRO A 536 0.49 4.14 -12.51
CA PRO A 536 -0.92 4.29 -12.15
C PRO A 536 -1.64 5.17 -13.18
N PHE A 537 -2.96 5.09 -13.18
CA PHE A 537 -3.78 6.02 -13.94
C PHE A 537 -3.60 7.45 -13.44
N ALA A 538 -3.30 8.40 -14.33
CA ALA A 538 -3.55 9.81 -14.07
C ALA A 538 -5.05 10.07 -14.14
N LEU A 539 -5.54 11.10 -13.43
CA LEU A 539 -6.97 11.36 -13.38
C LEU A 539 -7.56 11.62 -14.76
N GLU A 540 -6.89 12.43 -15.57
CA GLU A 540 -7.32 12.79 -16.93
C GLU A 540 -7.35 11.58 -17.88
N GLU A 541 -6.35 10.70 -17.76
CA GLU A 541 -6.30 9.46 -18.56
C GLU A 541 -7.46 8.53 -18.22
N LEU A 542 -7.72 8.34 -16.93
CA LEU A 542 -8.78 7.45 -16.47
C LEU A 542 -10.16 8.01 -16.87
N GLU A 543 -10.36 9.31 -16.69
CA GLU A 543 -11.62 9.98 -17.05
C GLU A 543 -11.95 9.80 -18.54
N ALA A 544 -10.99 10.05 -19.44
CA ALA A 544 -11.18 9.86 -20.87
C ALA A 544 -11.57 8.41 -21.22
N ARG A 545 -10.86 7.43 -20.64
CA ARG A 545 -11.14 6.00 -20.88
C ARG A 545 -12.49 5.55 -20.31
N VAL A 546 -12.91 6.13 -19.16
CA VAL A 546 -14.21 5.83 -18.56
C VAL A 546 -15.34 6.40 -19.42
N GLN A 547 -15.18 7.60 -19.95
CA GLN A 547 -16.17 8.19 -20.88
C GLN A 547 -16.33 7.35 -22.15
N GLU A 548 -15.23 6.90 -22.76
CA GLU A 548 -15.27 5.99 -23.92
C GLU A 548 -15.95 4.66 -23.60
N ALA A 549 -15.67 4.08 -22.41
CA ALA A 549 -16.24 2.81 -22.01
C ALA A 549 -17.70 2.92 -21.53
N ALA A 550 -18.17 4.09 -21.09
CA ALA A 550 -19.54 4.33 -20.66
C ALA A 550 -20.48 4.67 -21.82
N ALA A 551 -19.94 5.17 -22.93
CA ALA A 551 -20.66 5.38 -24.18
C ALA A 551 -21.00 4.04 -24.87
#